data_821d4610b7c7f30471bc6ab4fb7b73ac
#
_entry.id   821d4610b7c7f30471bc6ab4fb7b73ac
#
_cell.length_a   1.000
_cell.length_b   1.000
_cell.length_c   1.000
_cell.angle_alpha   90.00
_cell.angle_beta   90.00
_cell.angle_gamma   90.00
#
_symmetry.space_group_name_H-M   'P 1'
#
loop_
_entity.id
_entity.type
_entity.pdbx_description
1 polymer ?
#
loop_
_entity_poly.entity_id
_entity_poly.type
_entity_poly.pdbx_seq_one_letter_code
_entity_poly.pdbx_strand_id
1 'polypeptide(L)'
;MLLGLATISSGDVQLLDCPVPGGLPEALPKVGALVEGPAFYPYLSGRDNLIRFDSADRNADPTTRSARVDHALSRVGLTQAASKKVHAYSLGMKQRLGIANALLQPRELLVLDEPTNGLDPQGTREVRNLIRSLAAEGITIFISSHLLAEIEQICTHLAVMSQGKIVAQGSIAELSASETMRLTLETPDVEAAIEVLRENGITATSDGCVVSADLSSGQIKPEKIVKRLVQAKVAVRAFTVQAPTLEERFVLLTGEGFEVAR
;
A
#
# COMPACT_ATOMS: atom_id res chain seq x y z
N MET A 1 15.60 11.96 -1.30
CA MET A 1 16.35 12.30 -0.07
C MET A 1 16.92 11.04 0.58
N LEU A 2 16.13 10.07 1.07
CA LEU A 2 16.66 8.86 1.75
C LEU A 2 17.76 8.12 0.97
N LEU A 3 17.64 8.03 -0.35
CA LEU A 3 18.62 7.35 -1.21
C LEU A 3 19.70 8.30 -1.78
N GLY A 4 19.76 9.54 -1.32
CA GLY A 4 20.73 10.53 -1.83
C GLY A 4 20.43 11.09 -3.21
N LEU A 5 19.27 10.76 -3.81
CA LEU A 5 18.89 11.24 -5.16
C LEU A 5 18.44 12.70 -5.19
N ALA A 6 18.10 13.26 -4.04
CA ALA A 6 17.72 14.67 -3.89
C ALA A 6 18.32 15.23 -2.60
N THR A 7 18.68 16.51 -2.61
CA THR A 7 19.23 17.22 -1.44
C THR A 7 18.14 17.58 -0.43
N ILE A 8 18.52 17.61 0.84
CA ILE A 8 17.66 18.03 1.96
C ILE A 8 17.78 19.57 2.05
N SER A 9 16.64 20.27 1.96
CA SER A 9 16.63 21.75 2.07
C SER A 9 16.71 22.22 3.52
N SER A 10 16.10 21.47 4.45
CA SER A 10 16.13 21.77 5.89
C SER A 10 15.73 20.52 6.70
N GLY A 11 16.09 20.50 7.98
CA GLY A 11 15.84 19.37 8.88
C GLY A 11 16.88 18.26 8.77
N ASP A 12 16.71 17.21 9.58
CA ASP A 12 17.63 16.09 9.68
C ASP A 12 16.96 14.81 9.19
N VAL A 13 17.74 13.97 8.51
CA VAL A 13 17.30 12.65 8.04
C VAL A 13 18.31 11.62 8.49
N GLN A 14 17.82 10.50 9.01
CA GLN A 14 18.62 9.32 9.34
C GLN A 14 18.14 8.12 8.54
N LEU A 15 19.06 7.30 8.07
CA LEU A 15 18.80 6.05 7.37
C LEU A 15 19.59 4.94 8.06
N LEU A 16 18.89 3.97 8.68
CA LEU A 16 19.51 2.90 9.48
C LEU A 16 20.53 3.48 10.51
N ASP A 17 20.09 4.46 11.29
CA ASP A 17 20.88 5.21 12.28
C ASP A 17 22.06 6.02 11.73
N CYS A 18 22.25 6.06 10.41
CA CYS A 18 23.27 6.85 9.74
C CYS A 18 22.72 8.21 9.29
N PRO A 19 23.41 9.34 9.58
CA PRO A 19 22.94 10.66 9.14
C PRO A 19 23.06 10.83 7.63
N VAL A 20 22.03 11.39 7.00
CA VAL A 20 22.01 11.68 5.56
C VAL A 20 22.34 13.17 5.35
N PRO A 21 23.31 13.53 4.45
CA PRO A 21 23.94 12.66 3.45
C PRO A 21 25.24 11.94 3.91
N GLY A 22 25.86 12.35 5.00
CA GLY A 22 27.20 11.90 5.40
C GLY A 22 27.35 10.38 5.60
N GLY A 23 26.34 9.72 6.17
CA GLY A 23 26.32 8.28 6.46
C GLY A 23 25.82 7.39 5.33
N LEU A 24 25.46 7.95 4.17
CA LEU A 24 24.97 7.16 3.03
C LEU A 24 25.89 6.04 2.56
N PRO A 25 27.24 6.22 2.50
CA PRO A 25 28.13 5.13 2.11
C PRO A 25 28.03 3.89 3.00
N GLU A 26 27.69 4.06 4.28
CA GLU A 26 27.51 2.98 5.26
C GLU A 26 26.10 2.36 5.20
N ALA A 27 25.08 3.20 5.02
CA ALA A 27 23.68 2.77 5.02
C ALA A 27 23.25 2.10 3.71
N LEU A 28 23.60 2.66 2.54
CA LEU A 28 23.13 2.20 1.23
C LEU A 28 23.44 0.73 0.90
N PRO A 29 24.60 0.15 1.30
CA PRO A 29 24.82 -1.29 1.11
C PRO A 29 23.78 -2.20 1.77
N LYS A 30 23.08 -1.72 2.79
CA LYS A 30 22.04 -2.44 3.53
C LYS A 30 20.63 -2.15 2.99
N VAL A 31 20.50 -1.26 2.02
CA VAL A 31 19.23 -0.82 1.45
C VAL A 31 19.08 -1.38 0.02
N GLY A 32 17.97 -2.04 -0.23
CA GLY A 32 17.53 -2.34 -1.59
C GLY A 32 16.50 -1.31 -2.04
N ALA A 33 16.52 -0.91 -3.31
CA ALA A 33 15.57 0.08 -3.81
C ALA A 33 14.99 -0.30 -5.16
N LEU A 34 13.71 0.04 -5.35
CA LEU A 34 13.01 0.07 -6.62
C LEU A 34 12.36 1.45 -6.73
N VAL A 35 12.90 2.32 -7.60
CA VAL A 35 12.46 3.69 -7.81
C VAL A 35 12.06 3.88 -9.27
N GLU A 36 10.91 4.49 -9.53
CA GLU A 36 10.38 4.79 -10.88
C GLU A 36 10.22 3.58 -11.84
N GLY A 37 10.13 2.37 -11.27
CA GLY A 37 9.97 1.15 -12.04
C GLY A 37 11.29 0.56 -12.57
N PRO A 38 11.23 -0.65 -13.11
CA PRO A 38 12.40 -1.45 -13.43
C PRO A 38 13.02 -1.05 -14.78
N ALA A 39 14.22 -0.43 -14.74
CA ALA A 39 15.02 -0.12 -15.91
C ALA A 39 16.00 -1.26 -16.24
N PHE A 40 15.58 -2.19 -17.08
CA PHE A 40 16.40 -3.33 -17.52
C PHE A 40 16.80 -3.23 -18.98
N TYR A 41 17.88 -3.93 -19.34
CA TYR A 41 18.28 -4.13 -20.73
C TYR A 41 17.29 -5.10 -21.40
N PRO A 42 16.47 -4.64 -22.35
CA PRO A 42 15.34 -5.43 -22.84
C PRO A 42 15.74 -6.67 -23.63
N TYR A 43 16.94 -6.66 -24.21
CA TYR A 43 17.47 -7.77 -25.04
C TYR A 43 18.27 -8.79 -24.24
N LEU A 44 18.58 -8.52 -22.98
CA LEU A 44 19.18 -9.48 -22.07
C LEU A 44 18.08 -10.31 -21.39
N SER A 45 18.45 -11.50 -20.94
CA SER A 45 17.58 -12.30 -20.09
C SER A 45 17.40 -11.67 -18.69
N GLY A 46 16.40 -12.12 -17.94
CA GLY A 46 16.25 -11.69 -16.54
C GLY A 46 17.50 -11.99 -15.73
N ARG A 47 18.07 -13.19 -15.92
CA ARG A 47 19.30 -13.63 -15.27
C ARG A 47 20.50 -12.76 -15.63
N ASP A 48 20.70 -12.48 -16.93
CA ASP A 48 21.85 -11.69 -17.39
C ASP A 48 21.76 -10.24 -16.92
N ASN A 49 20.55 -9.68 -16.82
CA ASN A 49 20.34 -8.37 -16.21
C ASN A 49 20.82 -8.36 -14.76
N LEU A 50 20.40 -9.34 -13.94
CA LEU A 50 20.80 -9.41 -12.53
C LEU A 50 22.32 -9.64 -12.39
N ILE A 51 22.94 -10.48 -13.22
CA ILE A 51 24.40 -10.66 -13.25
C ILE A 51 25.10 -9.33 -13.53
N ARG A 52 24.57 -8.53 -14.47
CA ARG A 52 25.13 -7.22 -14.81
C ARG A 52 25.05 -6.24 -13.66
N PHE A 53 23.91 -6.16 -12.97
CA PHE A 53 23.75 -5.29 -11.80
C PHE A 53 24.61 -5.74 -10.62
N ASP A 54 24.66 -7.05 -10.33
CA ASP A 54 25.54 -7.61 -9.31
C ASP A 54 27.01 -7.31 -9.57
N SER A 55 27.41 -7.32 -10.87
CA SER A 55 28.79 -6.99 -11.27
C SER A 55 29.16 -5.52 -11.06
N ALA A 56 28.19 -4.63 -10.97
CA ALA A 56 28.39 -3.21 -10.72
C ALA A 56 28.48 -2.87 -9.21
N ASP A 57 28.08 -3.80 -8.35
CA ASP A 57 28.19 -3.63 -6.89
C ASP A 57 29.62 -3.93 -6.43
N ARG A 58 30.28 -2.91 -5.85
CA ARG A 58 31.68 -3.02 -5.34
C ARG A 58 31.83 -4.03 -4.21
N ASN A 59 30.75 -4.27 -3.47
CA ASN A 59 30.74 -5.15 -2.29
C ASN A 59 30.35 -6.59 -2.65
N ALA A 60 29.99 -6.87 -3.91
CA ALA A 60 29.55 -8.18 -4.35
C ALA A 60 30.75 -9.12 -4.61
N ASP A 61 30.76 -10.28 -3.93
CA ASP A 61 31.72 -11.34 -4.20
C ASP A 61 31.45 -12.01 -5.56
N PRO A 62 32.36 -11.92 -6.53
CA PRO A 62 32.17 -12.53 -7.86
C PRO A 62 32.00 -14.06 -7.81
N THR A 63 32.55 -14.74 -6.80
CA THR A 63 32.53 -16.21 -6.70
C THR A 63 31.15 -16.74 -6.35
N THR A 64 30.34 -15.97 -5.61
CA THR A 64 28.99 -16.35 -5.19
C THR A 64 27.87 -15.72 -6.06
N ARG A 65 28.22 -14.91 -7.07
CA ARG A 65 27.28 -14.20 -7.95
C ARG A 65 26.18 -15.09 -8.51
N SER A 66 26.55 -16.23 -9.10
CA SER A 66 25.56 -17.14 -9.70
C SER A 66 24.52 -17.57 -8.67
N ALA A 67 24.98 -17.99 -7.48
CA ALA A 67 24.09 -18.44 -6.40
C ALA A 67 23.17 -17.31 -5.90
N ARG A 68 23.69 -16.08 -5.76
CA ARG A 68 22.87 -14.91 -5.35
C ARG A 68 21.81 -14.60 -6.40
N VAL A 69 22.16 -14.59 -7.68
CA VAL A 69 21.21 -14.33 -8.77
C VAL A 69 20.13 -15.41 -8.83
N ASP A 70 20.50 -16.68 -8.72
CA ASP A 70 19.54 -17.78 -8.73
C ASP A 70 18.62 -17.74 -7.50
N HIS A 71 19.16 -17.39 -6.34
CA HIS A 71 18.38 -17.18 -5.11
C HIS A 71 17.42 -16.00 -5.24
N ALA A 72 17.86 -14.85 -5.74
CA ALA A 72 17.01 -13.68 -5.93
C ALA A 72 15.87 -13.97 -6.92
N LEU A 73 16.13 -14.65 -8.03
CA LEU A 73 15.11 -15.08 -9.00
C LEU A 73 14.10 -16.06 -8.38
N SER A 74 14.57 -16.97 -7.55
CA SER A 74 13.70 -17.92 -6.84
C SER A 74 12.77 -17.21 -5.87
N ARG A 75 13.28 -16.24 -5.08
CA ARG A 75 12.48 -15.47 -4.11
C ARG A 75 11.31 -14.73 -4.77
N VAL A 76 11.50 -14.24 -5.99
CA VAL A 76 10.44 -13.50 -6.70
C VAL A 76 9.62 -14.38 -7.67
N GLY A 77 9.83 -15.69 -7.66
CA GLY A 77 9.08 -16.63 -8.51
C GLY A 77 9.40 -16.51 -10.01
N LEU A 78 10.63 -16.10 -10.38
CA LEU A 78 11.05 -15.93 -11.78
C LEU A 78 12.04 -16.99 -12.25
N THR A 79 12.29 -18.06 -11.51
CA THR A 79 13.24 -19.13 -11.86
C THR A 79 12.97 -19.70 -13.25
N GLN A 80 11.71 -20.03 -13.57
CA GLN A 80 11.33 -20.60 -14.87
C GLN A 80 11.45 -19.61 -16.04
N ALA A 81 11.40 -18.30 -15.74
CA ALA A 81 11.51 -17.25 -16.73
C ALA A 81 12.93 -16.64 -16.80
N ALA A 82 13.88 -17.13 -16.00
CA ALA A 82 15.20 -16.56 -15.84
C ALA A 82 15.97 -16.35 -17.16
N SER A 83 15.86 -17.28 -18.10
CA SER A 83 16.51 -17.23 -19.43
C SER A 83 15.72 -16.44 -20.48
N LYS A 84 14.45 -16.08 -20.21
CA LYS A 84 13.60 -15.31 -21.13
C LYS A 84 14.08 -13.86 -21.19
N LYS A 85 14.12 -13.26 -22.37
CA LYS A 85 14.49 -11.85 -22.56
C LYS A 85 13.47 -10.91 -21.91
N VAL A 86 13.95 -9.82 -21.28
CA VAL A 86 13.10 -8.92 -20.50
C VAL A 86 12.08 -8.16 -21.36
N HIS A 87 12.33 -7.92 -22.63
CA HIS A 87 11.32 -7.34 -23.53
C HIS A 87 10.03 -8.18 -23.61
N ALA A 88 10.15 -9.50 -23.38
CA ALA A 88 9.01 -10.44 -23.41
C ALA A 88 8.41 -10.70 -22.01
N TYR A 89 8.85 -9.97 -20.97
CA TYR A 89 8.25 -10.02 -19.64
C TYR A 89 6.97 -9.16 -19.58
N SER A 90 5.98 -9.63 -18.83
CA SER A 90 4.86 -8.77 -18.41
C SER A 90 5.37 -7.67 -17.48
N LEU A 91 4.55 -6.63 -17.25
CA LEU A 91 4.89 -5.56 -16.30
C LEU A 91 5.12 -6.13 -14.90
N GLY A 92 4.25 -7.03 -14.42
CA GLY A 92 4.42 -7.69 -13.13
C GLY A 92 5.69 -8.55 -13.03
N MET A 93 6.12 -9.20 -14.12
CA MET A 93 7.41 -9.88 -14.14
C MET A 93 8.58 -8.91 -14.07
N LYS A 94 8.49 -7.75 -14.73
CA LYS A 94 9.51 -6.70 -14.65
C LYS A 94 9.59 -6.11 -13.24
N GLN A 95 8.46 -5.84 -12.59
CA GLN A 95 8.42 -5.36 -11.21
C GLN A 95 9.07 -6.37 -10.25
N ARG A 96 8.71 -7.65 -10.37
CA ARG A 96 9.34 -8.72 -9.56
C ARG A 96 10.84 -8.85 -9.83
N LEU A 97 11.27 -8.68 -11.07
CA LEU A 97 12.71 -8.66 -11.40
C LEU A 97 13.39 -7.43 -10.74
N GLY A 98 12.72 -6.28 -10.66
CA GLY A 98 13.20 -5.09 -9.95
C GLY A 98 13.39 -5.35 -8.45
N ILE A 99 12.43 -6.02 -7.84
CA ILE A 99 12.55 -6.46 -6.44
C ILE A 99 13.68 -7.48 -6.29
N ALA A 100 13.85 -8.43 -7.24
CA ALA A 100 14.97 -9.37 -7.23
C ALA A 100 16.32 -8.64 -7.29
N ASN A 101 16.43 -7.58 -8.10
CA ASN A 101 17.63 -6.75 -8.15
C ASN A 101 17.93 -6.07 -6.80
N ALA A 102 16.90 -5.53 -6.14
CA ALA A 102 17.03 -4.96 -4.80
C ALA A 102 17.50 -5.98 -3.75
N LEU A 103 17.22 -7.27 -3.98
CA LEU A 103 17.53 -8.39 -3.08
C LEU A 103 18.82 -9.16 -3.41
N LEU A 104 19.62 -8.69 -4.37
CA LEU A 104 20.88 -9.37 -4.75
C LEU A 104 21.87 -9.48 -3.58
N GLN A 105 21.87 -8.52 -2.68
CA GLN A 105 22.64 -8.55 -1.43
C GLN A 105 21.70 -8.66 -0.23
N PRO A 106 22.18 -9.13 0.95
CA PRO A 106 21.39 -9.04 2.17
C PRO A 106 20.97 -7.60 2.46
N ARG A 107 19.69 -7.39 2.72
CA ARG A 107 19.13 -6.05 2.96
C ARG A 107 18.38 -6.00 4.29
N GLU A 108 18.57 -4.90 5.01
CA GLU A 108 17.82 -4.59 6.24
C GLU A 108 16.56 -3.77 5.90
N LEU A 109 16.62 -2.97 4.82
CA LEU A 109 15.53 -2.12 4.35
C LEU A 109 15.32 -2.27 2.84
N LEU A 110 14.07 -2.36 2.42
CA LEU A 110 13.65 -2.19 1.02
C LEU A 110 12.84 -0.90 0.88
N VAL A 111 13.21 -0.07 -0.09
CA VAL A 111 12.44 1.12 -0.49
C VAL A 111 11.80 0.82 -1.85
N LEU A 112 10.49 0.74 -1.88
CA LEU A 112 9.70 0.38 -3.06
C LEU A 112 8.77 1.54 -3.43
N ASP A 113 9.07 2.19 -4.56
CA ASP A 113 8.27 3.30 -5.06
C ASP A 113 7.23 2.77 -6.04
N GLU A 114 5.94 2.91 -5.69
CA GLU A 114 4.78 2.48 -6.46
C GLU A 114 4.92 1.03 -7.03
N PRO A 115 5.23 0.01 -6.21
CA PRO A 115 5.60 -1.33 -6.72
C PRO A 115 4.47 -2.08 -7.43
N THR A 116 3.22 -1.64 -7.27
CA THR A 116 2.02 -2.25 -7.87
C THR A 116 1.41 -1.42 -9.00
N ASN A 117 1.98 -0.24 -9.28
CA ASN A 117 1.43 0.69 -10.25
C ASN A 117 1.37 0.08 -11.67
N GLY A 118 0.20 0.20 -12.31
CA GLY A 118 -0.04 -0.28 -13.67
C GLY A 118 -0.13 -1.81 -13.82
N LEU A 119 -0.14 -2.56 -12.72
CA LEU A 119 -0.32 -4.00 -12.75
C LEU A 119 -1.80 -4.38 -12.89
N ASP A 120 -2.04 -5.52 -13.51
CA ASP A 120 -3.33 -6.18 -13.48
C ASP A 120 -3.64 -6.75 -12.05
N PRO A 121 -4.88 -7.12 -11.74
CA PRO A 121 -5.24 -7.61 -10.41
C PRO A 121 -4.46 -8.86 -9.97
N GLN A 122 -4.01 -9.69 -10.92
CA GLN A 122 -3.20 -10.87 -10.62
C GLN A 122 -1.78 -10.44 -10.25
N GLY A 123 -1.14 -9.59 -11.06
CA GLY A 123 0.20 -9.07 -10.82
C GLY A 123 0.29 -8.32 -9.50
N THR A 124 -0.72 -7.49 -9.19
CA THR A 124 -0.85 -6.80 -7.91
C THR A 124 -0.85 -7.78 -6.74
N ARG A 125 -1.65 -8.85 -6.81
CA ARG A 125 -1.68 -9.89 -5.76
C ARG A 125 -0.34 -10.60 -5.61
N GLU A 126 0.34 -10.92 -6.71
CA GLU A 126 1.65 -11.59 -6.69
C GLU A 126 2.71 -10.70 -6.03
N VAL A 127 2.81 -9.43 -6.40
CA VAL A 127 3.75 -8.47 -5.80
C VAL A 127 3.43 -8.25 -4.32
N ARG A 128 2.16 -8.11 -3.94
CA ARG A 128 1.72 -7.96 -2.56
C ARG A 128 2.10 -9.15 -1.68
N ASN A 129 1.88 -10.37 -2.17
CA ASN A 129 2.25 -11.59 -1.46
C ASN A 129 3.77 -11.70 -1.29
N LEU A 130 4.53 -11.30 -2.32
CA LEU A 130 6.00 -11.22 -2.25
C LEU A 130 6.44 -10.24 -1.15
N ILE A 131 5.89 -9.02 -1.13
CA ILE A 131 6.20 -8.01 -0.12
C ILE A 131 5.93 -8.55 1.30
N ARG A 132 4.77 -9.20 1.51
CA ARG A 132 4.44 -9.81 2.80
C ARG A 132 5.42 -10.92 3.20
N SER A 133 5.84 -11.76 2.26
CA SER A 133 6.82 -12.82 2.55
C SER A 133 8.17 -12.25 2.95
N LEU A 134 8.63 -11.20 2.29
CA LEU A 134 9.88 -10.51 2.62
C LEU A 134 9.83 -9.85 4.00
N ALA A 135 8.70 -9.22 4.34
CA ALA A 135 8.49 -8.65 5.67
C ALA A 135 8.46 -9.72 6.77
N ALA A 136 7.86 -10.89 6.49
CA ALA A 136 7.84 -12.02 7.42
C ALA A 136 9.25 -12.63 7.65
N GLU A 137 10.18 -12.45 6.70
CA GLU A 137 11.59 -12.82 6.85
C GLU A 137 12.40 -11.80 7.68
N GLY A 138 11.77 -10.71 8.14
CA GLY A 138 12.38 -9.70 9.00
C GLY A 138 12.94 -8.49 8.24
N ILE A 139 12.71 -8.36 6.93
CA ILE A 139 13.14 -7.18 6.17
C ILE A 139 12.15 -6.04 6.44
N THR A 140 12.66 -4.88 6.83
CA THR A 140 11.84 -3.66 6.89
C THR A 140 11.52 -3.17 5.47
N ILE A 141 10.26 -2.85 5.19
CA ILE A 141 9.84 -2.42 3.85
C ILE A 141 9.16 -1.06 3.94
N PHE A 142 9.70 -0.08 3.22
CA PHE A 142 9.12 1.24 3.05
C PHE A 142 8.52 1.35 1.64
N ILE A 143 7.21 1.62 1.56
CA ILE A 143 6.46 1.64 0.30
C ILE A 143 5.82 3.00 0.12
N SER A 144 5.94 3.59 -1.08
CA SER A 144 5.04 4.64 -1.54
C SER A 144 3.89 4.01 -2.35
N SER A 145 2.69 4.52 -2.18
CA SER A 145 1.54 4.20 -3.05
C SER A 145 0.48 5.28 -2.93
N HIS A 146 -0.25 5.51 -4.01
CA HIS A 146 -1.43 6.36 -4.03
C HIS A 146 -2.74 5.56 -3.81
N LEU A 147 -2.67 4.23 -3.68
CA LEU A 147 -3.80 3.32 -3.51
C LEU A 147 -3.93 2.89 -2.04
N LEU A 148 -4.74 3.62 -1.27
CA LEU A 148 -4.93 3.35 0.16
C LEU A 148 -5.42 1.93 0.45
N ALA A 149 -6.33 1.39 -0.36
CA ALA A 149 -6.83 0.02 -0.22
C ALA A 149 -5.72 -1.05 -0.34
N GLU A 150 -4.63 -0.77 -1.06
CA GLU A 150 -3.48 -1.67 -1.12
C GLU A 150 -2.59 -1.53 0.12
N ILE A 151 -2.37 -0.30 0.58
CA ILE A 151 -1.59 -0.01 1.79
C ILE A 151 -2.20 -0.70 3.01
N GLU A 152 -3.52 -0.62 3.19
CA GLU A 152 -4.24 -1.32 4.25
C GLU A 152 -3.96 -2.83 4.30
N GLN A 153 -3.73 -3.43 3.15
CA GLN A 153 -3.51 -4.86 3.04
C GLN A 153 -2.05 -5.28 3.26
N ILE A 154 -1.08 -4.37 3.11
CA ILE A 154 0.36 -4.71 3.11
C ILE A 154 1.06 -4.16 4.34
N CYS A 155 0.75 -2.92 4.71
CA CYS A 155 1.51 -2.17 5.70
C CYS A 155 1.00 -2.41 7.13
N THR A 156 1.85 -2.20 8.11
CA THR A 156 1.51 -2.15 9.53
C THR A 156 1.33 -0.71 10.01
N HIS A 157 2.08 0.21 9.43
CA HIS A 157 2.08 1.64 9.73
C HIS A 157 2.00 2.42 8.43
N LEU A 158 1.46 3.62 8.49
CA LEU A 158 1.43 4.53 7.35
C LEU A 158 1.65 5.98 7.79
N ALA A 159 2.11 6.79 6.85
CA ALA A 159 2.10 8.24 6.93
C ALA A 159 1.37 8.77 5.70
N VAL A 160 0.37 9.62 5.94
CA VAL A 160 -0.44 10.24 4.88
C VAL A 160 0.09 11.63 4.62
N MET A 161 0.38 11.91 3.36
CA MET A 161 0.89 13.22 2.91
C MET A 161 -0.14 13.94 2.04
N SER A 162 -0.33 15.22 2.29
CA SER A 162 -1.09 16.12 1.43
C SER A 162 -0.35 17.43 1.29
N GLN A 163 -0.21 17.95 0.07
CA GLN A 163 0.46 19.23 -0.24
C GLN A 163 1.85 19.36 0.42
N GLY A 164 2.63 18.27 0.44
CA GLY A 164 3.98 18.23 1.02
C GLY A 164 4.04 18.20 2.55
N LYS A 165 2.91 18.05 3.25
CA LYS A 165 2.83 17.94 4.71
C LYS A 165 2.31 16.56 5.12
N ILE A 166 2.83 16.04 6.23
CA ILE A 166 2.26 14.85 6.85
C ILE A 166 0.98 15.29 7.59
N VAL A 167 -0.17 14.75 7.18
CA VAL A 167 -1.49 15.04 7.76
C VAL A 167 -1.94 14.00 8.76
N ALA A 168 -1.43 12.77 8.65
CA ALA A 168 -1.64 11.69 9.62
C ALA A 168 -0.47 10.69 9.56
N GLN A 169 -0.13 10.09 10.70
CA GLN A 169 0.82 8.99 10.79
C GLN A 169 0.49 8.09 11.98
N GLY A 170 0.77 6.80 11.86
CA GLY A 170 0.56 5.83 12.93
C GLY A 170 0.40 4.41 12.40
N SER A 171 0.04 3.48 13.28
CA SER A 171 -0.36 2.15 12.86
C SER A 171 -1.70 2.19 12.11
N ILE A 172 -1.89 1.24 11.19
CA ILE A 172 -3.20 1.11 10.49
C ILE A 172 -4.33 0.92 11.51
N ALA A 173 -4.08 0.15 12.58
CA ALA A 173 -5.08 -0.08 13.61
C ALA A 173 -5.49 1.22 14.33
N GLU A 174 -4.54 2.09 14.68
CA GLU A 174 -4.82 3.40 15.29
C GLU A 174 -5.53 4.34 14.32
N LEU A 175 -5.07 4.38 13.07
CA LEU A 175 -5.67 5.24 12.05
C LEU A 175 -7.04 4.74 11.59
N SER A 176 -7.31 3.45 11.66
CA SER A 176 -8.63 2.85 11.40
C SER A 176 -9.54 2.84 12.62
N ALA A 177 -8.99 3.01 13.83
CA ALA A 177 -9.80 3.11 15.06
C ALA A 177 -10.65 4.38 14.99
N SER A 178 -11.95 4.21 14.78
CA SER A 178 -12.93 5.29 14.76
C SER A 178 -13.91 5.12 15.91
N GLU A 179 -14.16 6.20 16.63
CA GLU A 179 -15.28 6.23 17.59
C GLU A 179 -16.64 6.27 16.88
N THR A 180 -16.64 6.51 15.57
CA THR A 180 -17.84 6.53 14.73
C THR A 180 -17.83 5.35 13.77
N MET A 181 -18.95 4.65 13.69
CA MET A 181 -19.21 3.59 12.70
C MET A 181 -20.11 4.17 11.61
N ARG A 182 -19.90 3.80 10.37
CA ARG A 182 -20.78 4.21 9.29
C ARG A 182 -21.83 3.15 9.03
N LEU A 183 -23.10 3.58 9.12
CA LEU A 183 -24.26 2.80 8.70
C LEU A 183 -24.53 3.09 7.23
N THR A 184 -24.73 2.05 6.44
CA THR A 184 -25.20 2.13 5.07
C THR A 184 -26.38 1.20 4.90
N LEU A 185 -27.51 1.74 4.45
CA LEU A 185 -28.77 1.02 4.23
C LEU A 185 -29.21 1.21 2.77
N GLU A 186 -29.39 0.13 2.05
CA GLU A 186 -30.02 0.17 0.72
C GLU A 186 -31.50 -0.18 0.84
N THR A 187 -32.35 0.76 0.42
CA THR A 187 -33.81 0.63 0.51
C THR A 187 -34.51 1.46 -0.56
N PRO A 188 -35.64 0.99 -1.13
CA PRO A 188 -36.52 1.85 -1.92
C PRO A 188 -37.32 2.84 -1.08
N ASP A 189 -37.47 2.58 0.23
CA ASP A 189 -38.32 3.37 1.16
C ASP A 189 -37.47 4.39 1.93
N VAL A 190 -36.74 5.24 1.18
CA VAL A 190 -35.70 6.15 1.72
C VAL A 190 -36.24 7.08 2.78
N GLU A 191 -37.38 7.74 2.53
CA GLU A 191 -37.96 8.71 3.47
C GLU A 191 -38.38 8.05 4.80
N ALA A 192 -39.02 6.88 4.73
CA ALA A 192 -39.41 6.10 5.89
C ALA A 192 -38.18 5.62 6.68
N ALA A 193 -37.11 5.23 6.00
CA ALA A 193 -35.86 4.82 6.63
C ALA A 193 -35.19 5.97 7.39
N ILE A 194 -35.13 7.16 6.78
CA ILE A 194 -34.57 8.37 7.41
C ILE A 194 -35.39 8.76 8.65
N GLU A 195 -36.71 8.66 8.59
CA GLU A 195 -37.58 8.94 9.72
C GLU A 195 -37.30 7.98 10.90
N VAL A 196 -37.22 6.67 10.62
CA VAL A 196 -36.88 5.66 11.64
C VAL A 196 -35.50 5.94 12.27
N LEU A 197 -34.52 6.35 11.48
CA LEU A 197 -33.19 6.71 12.00
C LEU A 197 -33.26 7.98 12.84
N ARG A 198 -34.00 9.00 12.42
CA ARG A 198 -34.20 10.26 13.14
C ARG A 198 -34.88 10.05 14.50
N GLU A 199 -35.91 9.22 14.57
CA GLU A 199 -36.56 8.85 15.84
C GLU A 199 -35.62 8.17 16.84
N ASN A 200 -34.51 7.59 16.32
CA ASN A 200 -33.45 6.99 17.10
C ASN A 200 -32.28 7.93 17.40
N GLY A 201 -32.42 9.23 17.09
CA GLY A 201 -31.36 10.22 17.30
C GLY A 201 -30.20 10.11 16.31
N ILE A 202 -30.42 9.45 15.15
CA ILE A 202 -29.41 9.26 14.12
C ILE A 202 -29.74 10.17 12.94
N THR A 203 -28.83 11.11 12.63
CA THR A 203 -28.94 11.96 11.45
C THR A 203 -28.43 11.20 10.25
N ALA A 204 -29.28 11.05 9.23
CA ALA A 204 -28.95 10.31 8.02
C ALA A 204 -29.06 11.22 6.77
N THR A 205 -28.25 10.90 5.78
CA THR A 205 -28.27 11.48 4.44
C THR A 205 -28.59 10.38 3.42
N SER A 206 -29.11 10.76 2.25
CA SER A 206 -29.42 9.77 1.18
C SER A 206 -28.83 10.20 -0.14
N ASP A 207 -28.43 9.20 -0.93
CA ASP A 207 -28.06 9.31 -2.33
C ASP A 207 -28.78 8.19 -3.10
N GLY A 208 -29.77 8.56 -3.89
CA GLY A 208 -30.65 7.59 -4.56
C GLY A 208 -31.36 6.67 -3.56
N CYS A 209 -31.14 5.35 -3.66
CA CYS A 209 -31.71 4.33 -2.78
C CYS A 209 -30.82 3.98 -1.59
N VAL A 210 -29.70 4.69 -1.38
CA VAL A 210 -28.74 4.43 -0.31
C VAL A 210 -28.89 5.52 0.76
N VAL A 211 -29.13 5.08 2.01
CA VAL A 211 -29.16 5.94 3.19
C VAL A 211 -27.90 5.70 3.99
N SER A 212 -27.18 6.78 4.33
CA SER A 212 -25.95 6.73 5.11
C SER A 212 -26.07 7.55 6.38
N ALA A 213 -25.49 7.05 7.47
CA ALA A 213 -25.47 7.74 8.76
C ALA A 213 -24.22 7.38 9.55
N ASP A 214 -23.73 8.32 10.35
CA ASP A 214 -22.63 8.06 11.27
C ASP A 214 -23.19 7.69 12.65
N LEU A 215 -22.73 6.57 13.19
CA LEU A 215 -23.11 6.04 14.49
C LEU A 215 -21.96 6.27 15.47
N SER A 216 -22.17 7.06 16.53
CA SER A 216 -21.19 7.22 17.62
C SER A 216 -21.14 5.96 18.49
N SER A 217 -19.95 5.64 19.02
CA SER A 217 -19.78 4.54 19.97
C SER A 217 -20.73 4.70 21.18
N GLY A 218 -21.53 3.65 21.41
CA GLY A 218 -22.50 3.64 22.53
C GLY A 218 -23.90 4.08 22.16
N GLN A 219 -24.18 4.54 20.94
CA GLN A 219 -25.52 4.71 20.42
C GLN A 219 -26.23 3.34 20.27
N ILE A 220 -27.26 3.25 19.53
CA ILE A 220 -28.10 2.05 19.42
C ILE A 220 -27.35 0.90 18.75
N LYS A 221 -27.49 -0.33 19.28
CA LYS A 221 -26.94 -1.52 18.64
C LYS A 221 -27.54 -1.71 17.23
N PRO A 222 -26.73 -2.06 16.21
CA PRO A 222 -27.19 -2.23 14.82
C PRO A 222 -28.41 -3.14 14.68
N GLU A 223 -28.48 -4.23 15.48
CA GLU A 223 -29.59 -5.17 15.44
C GLU A 223 -30.92 -4.52 15.85
N LYS A 224 -30.89 -3.55 16.75
CA LYS A 224 -32.09 -2.78 17.16
C LYS A 224 -32.56 -1.85 16.05
N ILE A 225 -31.63 -1.25 15.30
CA ILE A 225 -31.96 -0.40 14.15
C ILE A 225 -32.66 -1.24 13.08
N VAL A 226 -32.08 -2.38 12.69
CA VAL A 226 -32.70 -3.29 11.72
C VAL A 226 -34.09 -3.72 12.18
N LYS A 227 -34.26 -4.10 13.45
CA LYS A 227 -35.57 -4.49 13.99
C LYS A 227 -36.61 -3.37 13.81
N ARG A 228 -36.26 -2.10 14.07
CA ARG A 228 -37.16 -0.96 13.94
C ARG A 228 -37.51 -0.67 12.48
N LEU A 229 -36.53 -0.75 11.58
CA LEU A 229 -36.76 -0.63 10.12
C LEU A 229 -37.78 -1.66 9.63
N VAL A 230 -37.63 -2.92 10.04
CA VAL A 230 -38.58 -4.00 9.69
C VAL A 230 -39.96 -3.75 10.32
N GLN A 231 -40.03 -3.29 11.56
CA GLN A 231 -41.30 -2.95 12.24
C GLN A 231 -42.01 -1.79 11.52
N ALA A 232 -41.28 -0.82 11.02
CA ALA A 232 -41.80 0.28 10.20
C ALA A 232 -42.11 -0.12 8.73
N LYS A 233 -41.98 -1.42 8.39
CA LYS A 233 -42.21 -1.98 7.05
C LYS A 233 -41.28 -1.41 5.97
N VAL A 234 -40.11 -0.93 6.36
CA VAL A 234 -39.06 -0.49 5.42
C VAL A 234 -38.44 -1.73 4.76
N ALA A 235 -38.40 -1.75 3.45
CA ALA A 235 -37.80 -2.85 2.67
C ALA A 235 -36.25 -2.76 2.74
N VAL A 236 -35.62 -3.53 3.61
CA VAL A 236 -34.16 -3.58 3.76
C VAL A 236 -33.58 -4.51 2.72
N ARG A 237 -32.86 -3.97 1.72
CA ARG A 237 -32.10 -4.74 0.70
C ARG A 237 -30.69 -5.07 1.14
N ALA A 238 -30.01 -4.09 1.72
CA ALA A 238 -28.70 -4.28 2.35
C ALA A 238 -28.63 -3.39 3.60
N PHE A 239 -27.94 -3.88 4.63
CA PHE A 239 -27.67 -3.12 5.85
C PHE A 239 -26.26 -3.46 6.33
N THR A 240 -25.39 -2.45 6.38
CA THR A 240 -24.00 -2.61 6.79
C THR A 240 -23.66 -1.57 7.85
N VAL A 241 -22.93 -1.97 8.88
CA VAL A 241 -22.32 -1.07 9.85
C VAL A 241 -20.85 -1.44 9.96
N GLN A 242 -19.98 -0.52 9.56
CA GLN A 242 -18.55 -0.73 9.54
C GLN A 242 -17.80 0.54 9.93
N ALA A 243 -16.56 0.38 10.35
CA ALA A 243 -15.67 1.53 10.51
C ALA A 243 -15.45 2.21 9.14
N PRO A 244 -15.33 3.55 9.10
CA PRO A 244 -14.96 4.25 7.88
C PRO A 244 -13.65 3.68 7.32
N THR A 245 -13.59 3.52 6.02
CA THR A 245 -12.36 3.10 5.34
C THR A 245 -11.26 4.16 5.52
N LEU A 246 -9.99 3.78 5.37
CA LEU A 246 -8.89 4.75 5.37
C LEU A 246 -9.09 5.81 4.28
N GLU A 247 -9.68 5.44 3.14
CA GLU A 247 -9.97 6.34 2.04
C GLU A 247 -11.00 7.41 2.42
N GLU A 248 -12.11 7.03 3.07
CA GLU A 248 -13.10 7.98 3.59
C GLU A 248 -12.49 8.90 4.66
N ARG A 249 -11.62 8.38 5.52
CA ARG A 249 -10.91 9.18 6.53
C ARG A 249 -9.89 10.12 5.89
N PHE A 250 -9.20 9.67 4.84
CA PHE A 250 -8.29 10.52 4.09
C PHE A 250 -9.01 11.75 3.52
N VAL A 251 -10.17 11.53 2.89
CA VAL A 251 -11.02 12.62 2.37
C VAL A 251 -11.41 13.60 3.48
N LEU A 252 -11.78 13.09 4.66
CA LEU A 252 -12.10 13.95 5.82
C LEU A 252 -10.89 14.75 6.33
N LEU A 253 -9.68 14.17 6.31
CA LEU A 253 -8.46 14.81 6.79
C LEU A 253 -7.87 15.84 5.79
N THR A 254 -8.07 15.61 4.50
CA THR A 254 -7.49 16.46 3.45
C THR A 254 -8.48 17.51 2.92
N GLY A 255 -9.79 17.34 3.19
CA GLY A 255 -10.85 18.21 2.68
C GLY A 255 -11.13 18.08 1.18
N GLU A 256 -10.38 17.25 0.46
CA GLU A 256 -10.49 17.04 -0.98
C GLU A 256 -10.30 15.57 -1.31
N GLY A 257 -11.17 15.02 -2.16
CA GLY A 257 -10.88 13.76 -2.83
C GLY A 257 -9.59 13.88 -3.64
N PHE A 258 -8.96 12.76 -4.00
CA PHE A 258 -7.73 12.73 -4.80
C PHE A 258 -7.90 13.57 -6.08
N GLU A 259 -7.63 14.87 -6.02
CA GLU A 259 -7.41 15.66 -7.23
C GLU A 259 -6.01 15.33 -7.73
N VAL A 260 -5.96 14.55 -8.79
CA VAL A 260 -4.77 14.39 -9.62
C VAL A 260 -4.42 15.79 -10.11
N ALA A 261 -3.37 16.38 -9.57
CA ALA A 261 -2.79 17.59 -10.13
C ALA A 261 -2.50 17.33 -11.62
N ARG A 262 -3.23 18.06 -12.48
CA ARG A 262 -3.01 18.07 -13.92
C ARG A 262 -1.73 18.83 -14.25
#